data_85eb6761f066461cffefb1b5be8e36e7
#
_entry.id   85eb6761f066461cffefb1b5be8e36e7
#
_cell.length_a   1.000
_cell.length_b   1.000
_cell.length_c   1.000
_cell.angle_alpha   90.00
_cell.angle_beta   90.00
_cell.angle_gamma   90.00
#
_symmetry.space_group_name_H-M   'P 1'
#
loop_
_entity.id
_entity.type
_entity.pdbx_description
1 polymer ?
#
loop_
_entity_poly.entity_id
_entity_poly.type
_entity_poly.pdbx_seq_one_letter_code
_entity_poly.pdbx_strand_id
1 'polypeptide(L)'
;EEPPSKFFRFVINASRLHWRAEDEEGRELTAEEHAEEHQCLASKLACIGYLLFGYKSESEAWAPFCQDTKLAESEDECNGGSGKSVFLKAISSLLKKVIIEARVPSIVENRFIFDGVSEDTDLVIVDECALRLNYDFFFGRITGDFTGEEKGNHPFQIPFSKSPKFAFATNYVLKRHDASTERRIWPQVFSDYYHQPTKQNDYRETRSIRDDLGCNLMGIEYSEQDWQADIAFMLQCLQFYMSLPKGERHILP
;
A
#
# COMPACT_ATOMS: atom_id res chain seq x y z
N GLU A 1 -7.32 -18.06 18.40
CA GLU A 1 -6.56 -18.85 17.39
C GLU A 1 -5.92 -17.90 16.40
N GLU A 2 -4.67 -18.13 16.05
CA GLU A 2 -3.98 -17.33 15.02
C GLU A 2 -4.65 -17.53 13.66
N PRO A 3 -4.81 -16.46 12.84
CA PRO A 3 -5.38 -16.61 11.51
C PRO A 3 -4.49 -17.53 10.65
N PRO A 4 -5.08 -18.43 9.85
CA PRO A 4 -4.33 -19.34 9.01
C PRO A 4 -3.50 -18.63 7.92
N SER A 5 -3.92 -17.43 7.51
CA SER A 5 -3.22 -16.61 6.52
C SER A 5 -2.16 -15.74 7.19
N LYS A 6 -0.92 -15.89 6.77
CA LYS A 6 0.20 -15.04 7.21
C LYS A 6 0.02 -13.61 6.73
N PHE A 7 -0.51 -13.42 5.53
CA PHE A 7 -0.80 -12.09 5.02
C PHE A 7 -1.90 -11.40 5.83
N PHE A 8 -2.95 -12.12 6.23
CA PHE A 8 -3.96 -11.56 7.11
C PHE A 8 -3.41 -11.17 8.48
N ARG A 9 -2.58 -12.04 9.11
CA ARG A 9 -1.89 -11.71 10.36
C ARG A 9 -1.05 -10.44 10.23
N PHE A 10 -0.28 -10.33 9.15
CA PHE A 10 0.48 -9.11 8.86
C PHE A 10 -0.44 -7.89 8.74
N VAL A 11 -1.57 -7.98 8.02
CA VAL A 11 -2.50 -6.85 7.82
C VAL A 11 -3.14 -6.43 9.15
N ILE A 12 -3.51 -7.39 10.02
CA ILE A 12 -4.00 -7.09 11.39
C ILE A 12 -2.92 -6.29 12.14
N ASN A 13 -1.70 -6.81 12.23
CA ASN A 13 -0.63 -6.18 13.00
C ASN A 13 -0.25 -4.80 12.44
N ALA A 14 -0.24 -4.63 11.11
CA ALA A 14 -0.04 -3.34 10.47
C ALA A 14 -1.20 -2.34 10.69
N SER A 15 -2.32 -2.78 11.28
CA SER A 15 -3.49 -1.95 11.61
C SER A 15 -3.64 -1.67 13.10
N ARG A 16 -2.80 -2.27 13.97
CA ARG A 16 -2.79 -2.04 15.42
C ARG A 16 -2.14 -0.69 15.74
N LEU A 17 -2.91 0.37 15.66
CA LEU A 17 -2.43 1.74 15.83
C LEU A 17 -2.02 2.02 17.29
N HIS A 18 -2.66 1.33 18.24
CA HIS A 18 -2.52 1.49 19.68
C HIS A 18 -1.84 0.28 20.35
N TRP A 19 -1.08 -0.52 19.60
CA TRP A 19 -0.43 -1.75 20.07
C TRP A 19 0.39 -1.57 21.37
N ARG A 20 0.96 -0.37 21.59
CA ARG A 20 1.74 -0.09 22.81
C ARG A 20 0.89 -0.14 24.07
N ALA A 21 -0.37 0.31 23.98
CA ALA A 21 -1.31 0.26 25.11
C ALA A 21 -1.51 -1.18 25.58
N GLU A 22 -1.63 -2.12 24.65
CA GLU A 22 -1.80 -3.53 24.98
C GLU A 22 -0.47 -4.21 25.35
N ASP A 23 0.56 -4.08 24.48
CA ASP A 23 1.78 -4.88 24.57
C ASP A 23 2.80 -4.32 25.58
N GLU A 24 2.89 -2.98 25.77
CA GLU A 24 3.86 -2.32 26.65
C GLU A 24 3.25 -1.85 27.96
N GLU A 25 2.02 -1.33 27.95
CA GLU A 25 1.34 -0.75 29.11
C GLU A 25 0.45 -1.77 29.82
N GLY A 26 0.09 -2.88 29.15
CA GLY A 26 -0.82 -3.91 29.68
C GLY A 26 -2.24 -3.39 29.92
N ARG A 27 -2.67 -2.39 29.14
CA ARG A 27 -3.96 -1.73 29.21
C ARG A 27 -4.87 -2.22 28.09
N GLU A 28 -6.14 -2.44 28.41
CA GLU A 28 -7.15 -2.63 27.38
C GLU A 28 -7.36 -1.36 26.55
N LEU A 29 -7.67 -1.52 25.28
CA LEU A 29 -8.01 -0.40 24.40
C LEU A 29 -9.37 0.17 24.78
N THR A 30 -9.53 1.48 24.64
CA THR A 30 -10.84 2.14 24.72
C THR A 30 -11.71 1.78 23.51
N ALA A 31 -13.01 2.08 23.59
CA ALA A 31 -13.92 1.85 22.47
C ALA A 31 -13.53 2.66 21.22
N GLU A 32 -13.01 3.88 21.41
CA GLU A 32 -12.52 4.74 20.34
C GLU A 32 -11.26 4.14 19.68
N GLU A 33 -10.28 3.71 20.48
CA GLU A 33 -9.04 3.08 19.99
C GLU A 33 -9.34 1.79 19.19
N HIS A 34 -10.26 0.96 19.69
CA HIS A 34 -10.73 -0.22 18.94
C HIS A 34 -11.40 0.17 17.62
N ALA A 35 -12.23 1.23 17.61
CA ALA A 35 -12.89 1.68 16.39
C ALA A 35 -11.89 2.18 15.35
N GLU A 36 -10.85 2.91 15.77
CA GLU A 36 -9.77 3.38 14.90
C GLU A 36 -8.99 2.20 14.27
N GLU A 37 -8.62 1.20 15.06
CA GLU A 37 -7.93 0.01 14.55
C GLU A 37 -8.80 -0.80 13.59
N HIS A 38 -10.09 -0.98 13.93
CA HIS A 38 -11.04 -1.66 13.04
C HIS A 38 -11.23 -0.90 11.72
N GLN A 39 -11.31 0.43 11.78
CA GLN A 39 -11.43 1.29 10.60
C GLN A 39 -10.17 1.20 9.73
N CYS A 40 -8.99 1.23 10.34
CA CYS A 40 -7.70 1.06 9.68
C CYS A 40 -7.59 -0.31 8.99
N LEU A 41 -8.04 -1.38 9.68
CA LEU A 41 -8.10 -2.74 9.13
C LEU A 41 -9.07 -2.81 7.94
N ALA A 42 -10.30 -2.30 8.11
CA ALA A 42 -11.32 -2.31 7.05
C ALA A 42 -10.85 -1.57 5.79
N SER A 43 -10.15 -0.43 5.96
CA SER A 43 -9.53 0.31 4.87
C SER A 43 -8.53 -0.55 4.08
N LYS A 44 -7.64 -1.28 4.78
CA LYS A 44 -6.68 -2.19 4.13
C LYS A 44 -7.36 -3.36 3.42
N LEU A 45 -8.39 -3.96 4.02
CA LEU A 45 -9.14 -5.05 3.38
C LEU A 45 -9.82 -4.57 2.09
N ALA A 46 -10.45 -3.39 2.13
CA ALA A 46 -11.04 -2.78 0.94
C ALA A 46 -9.98 -2.41 -0.11
N CYS A 47 -8.83 -1.91 0.31
CA CYS A 47 -7.69 -1.61 -0.57
C CYS A 47 -7.16 -2.85 -1.30
N ILE A 48 -6.97 -3.97 -0.58
CA ILE A 48 -6.58 -5.26 -1.18
C ILE A 48 -7.59 -5.65 -2.25
N GLY A 49 -8.88 -5.64 -1.91
CA GLY A 49 -9.96 -5.97 -2.84
C GLY A 49 -9.99 -5.05 -4.06
N TYR A 50 -9.83 -3.74 -3.86
CA TYR A 50 -9.75 -2.76 -4.94
C TYR A 50 -8.59 -3.04 -5.90
N LEU A 51 -7.40 -3.31 -5.38
CA LEU A 51 -6.23 -3.57 -6.23
C LEU A 51 -6.38 -4.86 -7.05
N LEU A 52 -7.01 -5.89 -6.47
CA LEU A 52 -7.29 -7.16 -7.14
C LEU A 52 -8.49 -7.09 -8.10
N PHE A 53 -9.38 -6.12 -7.93
CA PHE A 53 -10.54 -5.96 -8.80
C PHE A 53 -10.12 -5.44 -10.17
N GLY A 54 -10.21 -6.28 -11.21
CA GLY A 54 -9.68 -5.98 -12.55
C GLY A 54 -10.39 -4.82 -13.29
N TYR A 55 -11.59 -4.38 -12.83
CA TYR A 55 -12.32 -3.28 -13.46
C TYR A 55 -11.89 -1.93 -12.87
N LYS A 56 -11.76 -0.92 -13.74
CA LYS A 56 -11.45 0.46 -13.39
C LYS A 56 -12.61 1.37 -13.78
N SER A 57 -13.13 2.14 -12.83
CA SER A 57 -14.23 3.08 -13.02
C SER A 57 -13.73 4.51 -12.90
N GLU A 58 -14.22 5.42 -13.73
CA GLU A 58 -13.86 6.85 -13.66
C GLU A 58 -14.25 7.50 -12.32
N SER A 59 -15.34 7.02 -11.70
CA SER A 59 -15.79 7.49 -10.39
C SER A 59 -15.05 6.85 -9.22
N GLU A 60 -14.31 5.75 -9.44
CA GLU A 60 -13.62 4.94 -8.43
C GLU A 60 -12.16 4.67 -8.85
N ALA A 61 -11.48 5.70 -9.36
CA ALA A 61 -10.09 5.61 -9.80
C ALA A 61 -9.16 6.24 -8.76
N TRP A 62 -8.82 5.45 -7.74
CA TRP A 62 -7.92 5.87 -6.68
C TRP A 62 -6.54 5.26 -6.82
N ALA A 63 -5.58 5.86 -6.12
CA ALA A 63 -4.26 5.30 -5.91
C ALA A 63 -4.02 5.14 -4.41
N PRO A 64 -3.99 3.90 -3.89
CA PRO A 64 -3.56 3.64 -2.52
C PRO A 64 -2.21 4.29 -2.22
N PHE A 65 -2.16 4.98 -1.08
CA PHE A 65 -1.00 5.73 -0.62
C PHE A 65 -0.58 5.22 0.74
N CYS A 66 0.36 4.28 0.74
CA CYS A 66 0.84 3.62 1.95
C CYS A 66 1.82 4.53 2.69
N GLN A 67 1.46 4.90 3.92
CA GLN A 67 2.22 5.80 4.78
C GLN A 67 2.22 5.30 6.23
N ASP A 68 3.20 5.76 7.02
CA ASP A 68 3.26 5.45 8.45
C ASP A 68 2.32 6.35 9.28
N THR A 69 1.96 5.91 10.48
CA THR A 69 1.27 6.75 11.47
C THR A 69 2.13 7.95 11.87
N LYS A 70 3.43 7.74 12.02
CA LYS A 70 4.41 8.79 12.30
C LYS A 70 5.08 9.17 10.99
N LEU A 71 4.62 10.26 10.41
CA LEU A 71 5.15 10.75 9.14
C LEU A 71 6.40 11.60 9.38
N ALA A 72 7.46 11.32 8.62
CA ALA A 72 8.68 12.10 8.64
C ALA A 72 8.51 13.40 7.83
N GLU A 73 8.93 14.53 8.39
CA GLU A 73 8.99 15.82 7.69
C GLU A 73 10.36 16.06 7.03
N SER A 74 11.36 15.28 7.42
CA SER A 74 12.74 15.33 6.91
C SER A 74 13.30 13.93 6.64
N GLU A 75 14.35 13.85 5.83
CA GLU A 75 15.02 12.58 5.51
C GLU A 75 15.66 11.93 6.74
N ASP A 76 16.07 12.73 7.72
CA ASP A 76 16.72 12.26 8.95
C ASP A 76 15.77 11.60 9.95
N GLU A 77 14.45 11.78 9.77
CA GLU A 77 13.41 11.25 10.68
C GLU A 77 12.79 9.93 10.20
N CYS A 78 13.23 9.41 9.06
CA CYS A 78 12.63 8.23 8.45
C CYS A 78 12.86 6.97 9.29
N ASN A 79 11.75 6.40 9.77
CA ASN A 79 11.68 5.07 10.35
C ASN A 79 11.06 4.12 9.33
N GLY A 80 11.90 3.39 8.57
CA GLY A 80 11.41 2.34 7.68
C GLY A 80 11.07 1.06 8.43
N GLY A 81 10.36 0.11 7.77
CA GLY A 81 10.17 -1.23 8.31
C GLY A 81 8.72 -1.59 8.72
N SER A 82 7.79 -0.64 8.67
CA SER A 82 6.35 -0.88 8.98
C SER A 82 5.63 -1.85 8.01
N GLY A 83 6.27 -2.19 6.87
CA GLY A 83 5.75 -3.17 5.92
C GLY A 83 4.97 -2.63 4.72
N LYS A 84 4.95 -1.32 4.46
CA LYS A 84 4.25 -0.70 3.32
C LYS A 84 4.57 -1.36 1.98
N SER A 85 5.86 -1.45 1.64
CA SER A 85 6.31 -2.10 0.40
C SER A 85 6.02 -3.61 0.41
N VAL A 86 6.07 -4.27 1.58
CA VAL A 86 5.72 -5.69 1.74
C VAL A 86 4.24 -5.90 1.42
N PHE A 87 3.36 -5.03 1.91
CA PHE A 87 1.91 -5.05 1.63
C PHE A 87 1.63 -4.99 0.13
N LEU A 88 2.19 -4.00 -0.56
CA LEU A 88 1.98 -3.85 -2.00
C LEU A 88 2.60 -5.00 -2.82
N LYS A 89 3.78 -5.49 -2.42
CA LYS A 89 4.43 -6.63 -3.07
C LYS A 89 3.64 -7.92 -2.87
N ALA A 90 3.04 -8.13 -1.69
CA ALA A 90 2.19 -9.27 -1.42
C ALA A 90 0.95 -9.29 -2.32
N ILE A 91 0.19 -8.20 -2.40
CA ILE A 91 -0.98 -8.08 -3.28
C ILE A 91 -0.58 -8.32 -4.74
N SER A 92 0.52 -7.69 -5.15
CA SER A 92 1.00 -7.76 -6.53
C SER A 92 1.60 -9.12 -6.93
N SER A 93 1.69 -10.09 -6.02
CA SER A 93 2.09 -11.48 -6.36
C SER A 93 1.10 -12.17 -7.31
N LEU A 94 -0.15 -11.72 -7.31
CA LEU A 94 -1.22 -12.20 -8.20
C LEU A 94 -1.44 -11.32 -9.44
N LEU A 95 -0.65 -10.25 -9.63
CA LEU A 95 -0.87 -9.23 -10.63
C LEU A 95 0.37 -9.07 -11.54
N LYS A 96 0.15 -8.68 -12.78
CA LYS A 96 1.21 -8.16 -13.64
C LYS A 96 1.56 -6.74 -13.21
N LYS A 97 2.76 -6.55 -12.70
CA LYS A 97 3.19 -5.30 -12.08
C LYS A 97 4.43 -4.70 -12.71
N VAL A 98 4.52 -3.38 -12.64
CA VAL A 98 5.76 -2.61 -12.83
C VAL A 98 6.07 -1.87 -11.53
N ILE A 99 7.32 -1.92 -11.06
CA ILE A 99 7.78 -1.24 -9.85
C ILE A 99 8.71 -0.11 -10.25
N ILE A 100 8.43 1.10 -9.77
CA ILE A 100 9.24 2.30 -9.97
C ILE A 100 9.84 2.69 -8.62
N GLU A 101 11.16 2.65 -8.51
CA GLU A 101 11.90 3.11 -7.33
C GLU A 101 12.02 4.64 -7.39
N ALA A 102 11.24 5.35 -6.56
CA ALA A 102 11.13 6.82 -6.61
C ALA A 102 11.94 7.54 -5.52
N ARG A 103 13.16 7.03 -5.23
CA ARG A 103 14.05 7.56 -4.17
C ARG A 103 14.55 8.98 -4.43
N VAL A 104 14.46 9.47 -5.66
CA VAL A 104 14.85 10.82 -6.04
C VAL A 104 13.69 11.58 -6.69
N PRO A 105 13.43 12.85 -6.33
CA PRO A 105 12.29 13.60 -6.90
C PRO A 105 12.36 13.76 -8.41
N SER A 106 13.58 13.81 -8.99
CA SER A 106 13.81 13.97 -10.43
C SER A 106 13.45 12.72 -11.25
N ILE A 107 13.05 11.63 -10.63
CA ILE A 107 12.62 10.41 -11.36
C ILE A 107 11.49 10.71 -12.35
N VAL A 108 10.61 11.67 -12.06
CA VAL A 108 9.52 12.09 -12.94
C VAL A 108 9.99 12.82 -14.21
N GLU A 109 11.24 13.26 -14.28
CA GLU A 109 11.88 13.87 -15.46
C GLU A 109 12.38 12.79 -16.44
N ASN A 110 12.47 11.53 -15.99
CA ASN A 110 12.84 10.43 -16.85
C ASN A 110 11.67 10.08 -17.80
N ARG A 111 11.81 10.38 -19.09
CA ARG A 111 10.81 10.07 -20.10
C ARG A 111 10.46 8.58 -20.21
N PHE A 112 11.36 7.70 -19.78
CA PHE A 112 11.19 6.24 -19.80
C PHE A 112 10.82 5.68 -18.41
N ILE A 113 10.28 6.50 -17.50
CA ILE A 113 9.88 6.08 -16.16
C ILE A 113 8.86 4.92 -16.17
N PHE A 114 8.10 4.79 -17.26
CA PHE A 114 7.08 3.76 -17.47
C PHE A 114 7.53 2.65 -18.43
N ASP A 115 8.84 2.49 -18.62
CA ASP A 115 9.38 1.38 -19.42
C ASP A 115 8.89 0.03 -18.85
N GLY A 116 8.41 -0.85 -19.72
CA GLY A 116 7.82 -2.14 -19.36
C GLY A 116 6.32 -2.09 -18.96
N VAL A 117 5.67 -0.93 -18.95
CA VAL A 117 4.20 -0.85 -18.82
C VAL A 117 3.54 -1.16 -20.14
N SER A 118 2.53 -2.03 -20.13
CA SER A 118 1.73 -2.43 -21.29
C SER A 118 0.25 -2.53 -20.97
N GLU A 119 -0.61 -2.83 -21.94
CA GLU A 119 -2.05 -3.10 -21.74
C GLU A 119 -2.32 -4.30 -20.79
N ASP A 120 -1.31 -5.15 -20.61
CA ASP A 120 -1.38 -6.30 -19.71
C ASP A 120 -0.94 -5.98 -18.28
N THR A 121 -0.45 -4.77 -18.02
CA THR A 121 -0.03 -4.36 -16.68
C THR A 121 -1.24 -4.02 -15.82
N ASP A 122 -1.38 -4.71 -14.69
CA ASP A 122 -2.50 -4.49 -13.74
C ASP A 122 -2.19 -3.35 -12.76
N LEU A 123 -0.92 -3.25 -12.33
CA LEU A 123 -0.51 -2.36 -11.24
C LEU A 123 0.87 -1.74 -11.47
N VAL A 124 0.95 -0.42 -11.31
CA VAL A 124 2.21 0.32 -11.19
C VAL A 124 2.42 0.68 -9.72
N ILE A 125 3.47 0.16 -9.12
CA ILE A 125 3.87 0.47 -7.74
C ILE A 125 4.98 1.51 -7.81
N VAL A 126 4.75 2.68 -7.21
CA VAL A 126 5.77 3.72 -7.02
C VAL A 126 6.27 3.58 -5.59
N ASP A 127 7.40 2.90 -5.43
CA ASP A 127 7.96 2.52 -4.14
C ASP A 127 9.04 3.53 -3.69
N GLU A 128 9.26 3.64 -2.38
CA GLU A 128 10.27 4.51 -1.79
C GLU A 128 10.14 5.98 -2.25
N CYS A 129 8.90 6.49 -2.28
CA CYS A 129 8.64 7.85 -2.79
C CYS A 129 9.39 8.90 -1.98
N ALA A 130 10.22 9.70 -2.65
CA ALA A 130 11.02 10.78 -2.04
C ALA A 130 10.14 11.90 -1.45
N LEU A 131 10.66 12.61 -0.44
CA LEU A 131 9.98 13.70 0.28
C LEU A 131 9.36 14.79 -0.62
N ARG A 132 9.95 15.04 -1.79
CA ARG A 132 9.53 16.10 -2.72
C ARG A 132 9.08 15.55 -4.08
N LEU A 133 8.64 14.29 -4.11
CA LEU A 133 8.13 13.70 -5.35
C LEU A 133 6.91 14.50 -5.84
N ASN A 134 6.89 14.80 -7.14
CA ASN A 134 5.75 15.47 -7.77
C ASN A 134 4.66 14.44 -8.12
N TYR A 135 3.68 14.27 -7.23
CA TYR A 135 2.56 13.34 -7.43
C TYR A 135 1.60 13.78 -8.52
N ASP A 136 1.51 15.08 -8.83
CA ASP A 136 0.66 15.61 -9.93
C ASP A 136 1.02 14.99 -11.29
N PHE A 137 2.28 14.59 -11.45
CA PHE A 137 2.76 13.88 -12.64
C PHE A 137 1.98 12.59 -12.92
N PHE A 138 1.51 11.91 -11.87
CA PHE A 138 0.79 10.63 -11.98
C PHE A 138 -0.74 10.83 -12.10
N PHE A 139 -1.28 11.96 -11.66
CA PHE A 139 -2.72 12.17 -11.50
C PHE A 139 -3.52 12.00 -12.80
N GLY A 140 -2.98 12.48 -13.92
CA GLY A 140 -3.61 12.31 -15.23
C GLY A 140 -3.75 10.84 -15.63
N ARG A 141 -2.77 10.00 -15.27
CA ARG A 141 -2.73 8.57 -15.58
C ARG A 141 -3.57 7.72 -14.62
N ILE A 142 -3.84 8.23 -13.42
CA ILE A 142 -4.74 7.57 -12.46
C ILE A 142 -6.18 7.64 -12.93
N THR A 143 -6.62 8.79 -13.43
CA THR A 143 -8.02 9.08 -13.76
C THR A 143 -8.32 9.24 -15.26
N GLY A 144 -7.34 9.05 -16.11
CA GLY A 144 -7.46 9.15 -17.56
C GLY A 144 -6.69 8.06 -18.29
N ASP A 145 -6.52 8.25 -19.59
CA ASP A 145 -5.70 7.34 -20.40
C ASP A 145 -4.26 7.36 -19.91
N PHE A 146 -3.63 6.20 -19.93
CA PHE A 146 -2.23 6.08 -19.56
C PHE A 146 -1.35 6.39 -20.76
N THR A 147 -0.39 7.28 -20.58
CA THR A 147 0.62 7.61 -21.60
C THR A 147 2.01 7.31 -21.07
N GLY A 148 2.84 6.67 -21.90
CA GLY A 148 4.22 6.34 -21.57
C GLY A 148 5.12 6.34 -22.80
N GLU A 149 6.42 6.20 -22.54
CA GLU A 149 7.42 6.01 -23.58
C GLU A 149 8.30 4.82 -23.19
N GLU A 150 8.55 3.95 -24.14
CA GLU A 150 9.43 2.82 -23.99
C GLU A 150 10.76 3.08 -24.73
N LYS A 151 11.85 2.64 -24.13
CA LYS A 151 13.18 2.87 -24.71
C LYS A 151 13.31 2.22 -26.08
N GLY A 152 13.58 3.02 -27.11
CA GLY A 152 13.72 2.55 -28.49
C GLY A 152 12.42 2.41 -29.28
N ASN A 153 11.26 2.73 -28.67
CA ASN A 153 9.95 2.69 -29.28
C ASN A 153 9.31 4.09 -29.35
N HIS A 154 8.16 4.17 -30.04
CA HIS A 154 7.35 5.38 -30.04
C HIS A 154 6.56 5.52 -28.73
N PRO A 155 6.17 6.77 -28.36
CA PRO A 155 5.22 6.98 -27.29
C PRO A 155 3.95 6.14 -27.51
N PHE A 156 3.42 5.58 -26.43
CA PHE A 156 2.20 4.76 -26.47
C PHE A 156 1.13 5.31 -25.55
N GLN A 157 -0.12 4.94 -25.83
CA GLN A 157 -1.28 5.29 -25.02
C GLN A 157 -2.12 4.04 -24.78
N ILE A 158 -2.51 3.84 -23.53
CA ILE A 158 -3.43 2.77 -23.12
C ILE A 158 -4.74 3.43 -22.68
N PRO A 159 -5.89 3.03 -23.24
CA PRO A 159 -7.20 3.55 -22.84
C PRO A 159 -7.43 3.35 -21.34
N PHE A 160 -8.12 4.30 -20.68
CA PHE A 160 -8.40 4.28 -19.25
C PHE A 160 -8.92 2.92 -18.75
N SER A 161 -9.84 2.30 -19.46
CA SER A 161 -10.45 1.01 -19.07
C SER A 161 -9.46 -0.17 -19.02
N LYS A 162 -8.30 -0.05 -19.67
CA LYS A 162 -7.22 -1.04 -19.70
C LYS A 162 -5.96 -0.56 -19.01
N SER A 163 -5.94 0.70 -18.56
CA SER A 163 -4.75 1.28 -17.94
C SER A 163 -4.53 0.72 -16.54
N PRO A 164 -3.26 0.54 -16.11
CA PRO A 164 -2.95 0.00 -14.80
C PRO A 164 -3.48 0.90 -13.67
N LYS A 165 -3.73 0.30 -12.51
CA LYS A 165 -3.88 1.06 -11.26
C LYS A 165 -2.52 1.52 -10.75
N PHE A 166 -2.52 2.51 -9.89
CA PHE A 166 -1.32 2.99 -9.21
C PHE A 166 -1.41 2.73 -7.72
N ALA A 167 -0.26 2.48 -7.09
CA ALA A 167 -0.12 2.48 -5.63
C ALA A 167 1.24 3.12 -5.27
N PHE A 168 1.27 3.85 -4.17
CA PHE A 168 2.44 4.55 -3.68
C PHE A 168 2.85 4.05 -2.30
N ALA A 169 4.15 4.00 -2.04
CA ALA A 169 4.69 3.78 -0.69
C ALA A 169 5.71 4.87 -0.36
N THR A 170 5.54 5.50 0.80
CA THR A 170 6.39 6.61 1.27
C THR A 170 6.55 6.59 2.78
N ASN A 171 7.64 7.18 3.26
CA ASN A 171 7.88 7.46 4.67
C ASN A 171 7.51 8.92 5.03
N TYR A 172 7.11 9.73 4.04
CA TYR A 172 6.96 11.17 4.18
C TYR A 172 5.50 11.62 4.12
N VAL A 173 5.25 12.79 4.72
CA VAL A 173 3.94 13.47 4.67
C VAL A 173 3.62 13.89 3.24
N LEU A 174 2.41 13.60 2.80
CA LEU A 174 1.86 14.21 1.59
C LEU A 174 1.52 15.68 1.90
N LYS A 175 2.36 16.60 1.44
CA LYS A 175 2.27 18.04 1.80
C LYS A 175 1.09 18.79 1.14
N ARG A 176 0.38 18.16 0.21
CA ARG A 176 -0.68 18.80 -0.56
C ARG A 176 -2.01 18.12 -0.30
N HIS A 177 -2.94 18.90 0.26
CA HIS A 177 -4.32 18.50 0.53
C HIS A 177 -5.28 19.43 -0.26
N ASP A 178 -5.28 19.27 -1.58
CA ASP A 178 -6.27 19.92 -2.43
C ASP A 178 -7.31 18.91 -2.94
N ALA A 179 -8.43 19.42 -3.43
CA ALA A 179 -9.53 18.60 -3.95
C ALA A 179 -9.10 17.67 -5.10
N SER A 180 -8.00 17.97 -5.79
CA SER A 180 -7.43 17.13 -6.83
C SER A 180 -6.75 15.89 -6.25
N THR A 181 -5.98 16.09 -5.18
CA THR A 181 -5.28 15.04 -4.43
C THR A 181 -6.28 14.14 -3.70
N GLU A 182 -7.23 14.72 -2.95
CA GLU A 182 -8.23 13.97 -2.18
C GLU A 182 -9.08 13.03 -3.03
N ARG A 183 -9.39 13.41 -4.27
CA ARG A 183 -10.16 12.55 -5.19
C ARG A 183 -9.38 11.36 -5.74
N ARG A 184 -8.05 11.37 -5.68
CA ARG A 184 -7.19 10.38 -6.33
C ARG A 184 -6.37 9.55 -5.38
N ILE A 185 -6.03 10.11 -4.23
CA ILE A 185 -5.19 9.45 -3.24
C ILE A 185 -6.08 8.78 -2.20
N TRP A 186 -5.81 7.51 -1.97
CA TRP A 186 -6.46 6.72 -0.94
C TRP A 186 -5.45 6.41 0.17
N PRO A 187 -5.43 7.16 1.27
CA PRO A 187 -4.51 6.92 2.38
C PRO A 187 -4.63 5.50 2.92
N GLN A 188 -3.51 4.86 3.17
CA GLN A 188 -3.39 3.59 3.85
C GLN A 188 -2.35 3.75 4.95
N VAL A 189 -2.83 3.84 6.19
CA VAL A 189 -1.98 4.10 7.36
C VAL A 189 -1.45 2.79 7.92
N PHE A 190 -0.14 2.71 8.14
CA PHE A 190 0.54 1.57 8.73
C PHE A 190 1.01 1.91 10.14
N SER A 191 0.67 1.05 11.08
CA SER A 191 1.15 1.17 12.46
C SER A 191 2.65 0.90 12.52
N ASP A 192 3.28 1.39 13.57
CA ASP A 192 4.66 1.08 13.93
C ASP A 192 4.81 -0.22 14.75
N TYR A 193 3.84 -1.15 14.65
CA TYR A 193 3.91 -2.47 15.27
C TYR A 193 5.18 -3.22 14.87
N TYR A 194 5.49 -3.22 13.56
CA TYR A 194 6.78 -3.69 13.06
C TYR A 194 7.78 -2.53 13.08
N HIS A 195 8.84 -2.68 13.82
CA HIS A 195 9.84 -1.65 14.06
C HIS A 195 11.21 -2.23 14.39
N GLN A 196 12.19 -1.37 14.41
CA GLN A 196 13.52 -1.66 14.95
C GLN A 196 14.06 -0.46 15.72
N PRO A 197 14.85 -0.69 16.79
CA PRO A 197 15.50 0.38 17.53
C PRO A 197 16.45 1.18 16.65
N THR A 198 16.37 2.50 16.77
CA THR A 198 17.31 3.44 16.18
C THR A 198 17.72 4.49 17.22
N LYS A 199 18.64 5.38 16.88
CA LYS A 199 18.99 6.49 17.76
C LYS A 199 17.91 7.56 17.88
N GLN A 200 16.93 7.55 16.96
CA GLN A 200 15.87 8.55 16.85
C GLN A 200 14.52 8.08 17.42
N ASN A 201 14.42 6.80 17.80
CA ASN A 201 13.18 6.26 18.39
C ASN A 201 13.42 5.64 19.76
N ASP A 202 12.36 5.28 20.45
CA ASP A 202 12.35 4.75 21.82
C ASP A 202 12.07 3.24 21.89
N TYR A 203 12.06 2.53 20.74
CA TYR A 203 11.86 1.08 20.73
C TYR A 203 12.99 0.34 21.44
N ARG A 204 12.63 -0.66 22.23
CA ARG A 204 13.56 -1.45 23.04
C ARG A 204 13.95 -2.76 22.36
N GLU A 205 13.18 -3.21 21.40
CA GLU A 205 13.34 -4.48 20.69
C GLU A 205 13.15 -4.29 19.18
N THR A 206 13.60 -5.26 18.40
CA THR A 206 13.26 -5.36 16.99
C THR A 206 12.05 -6.26 16.86
N ARG A 207 11.02 -5.79 16.16
CA ARG A 207 9.83 -6.56 15.83
C ARG A 207 9.71 -6.62 14.31
N SER A 208 10.27 -7.67 13.71
CA SER A 208 10.29 -7.81 12.27
C SER A 208 9.14 -8.67 11.76
N ILE A 209 8.67 -8.39 10.55
CA ILE A 209 7.64 -9.19 9.86
C ILE A 209 8.10 -10.65 9.71
N ARG A 210 9.40 -10.86 9.41
CA ARG A 210 9.97 -12.19 9.24
C ARG A 210 9.94 -12.99 10.53
N ASP A 211 10.29 -12.40 11.66
CA ASP A 211 10.32 -13.09 12.94
C ASP A 211 8.92 -13.45 13.42
N ASP A 212 7.95 -12.54 13.21
CA ASP A 212 6.56 -12.75 13.54
C ASP A 212 5.90 -13.85 12.71
N LEU A 213 6.17 -13.90 11.39
CA LEU A 213 5.57 -14.88 10.47
C LEU A 213 6.40 -16.16 10.29
N GLY A 214 7.62 -16.19 10.81
CA GLY A 214 8.58 -17.29 10.65
C GLY A 214 9.21 -17.40 9.26
N CYS A 215 8.86 -16.52 8.32
CA CYS A 215 9.38 -16.50 6.95
C CYS A 215 9.12 -15.11 6.29
N ASN A 216 9.73 -14.89 5.14
CA ASN A 216 9.38 -13.73 4.31
C ASN A 216 8.00 -13.95 3.67
N LEU A 217 7.15 -12.94 3.76
CA LEU A 217 5.80 -12.98 3.20
C LEU A 217 5.86 -13.26 1.69
N MET A 218 5.14 -14.28 1.25
CA MET A 218 5.13 -14.77 -0.15
C MET A 218 6.53 -15.05 -0.72
N GLY A 219 7.46 -15.45 0.16
CA GLY A 219 8.83 -15.81 -0.19
C GLY A 219 8.98 -17.26 -0.65
N ILE A 220 10.22 -17.64 -0.98
CA ILE A 220 10.57 -18.99 -1.42
C ILE A 220 10.38 -20.06 -0.33
N GLU A 221 10.26 -19.64 0.93
CA GLU A 221 10.05 -20.48 2.11
C GLU A 221 8.56 -20.84 2.31
N TYR A 222 7.65 -20.26 1.52
CA TYR A 222 6.21 -20.52 1.61
C TYR A 222 5.87 -21.94 1.21
N SER A 223 5.10 -22.60 2.07
CA SER A 223 4.46 -23.87 1.73
C SER A 223 3.27 -23.65 0.79
N GLU A 224 2.81 -24.72 0.15
CA GLU A 224 1.58 -24.68 -0.64
C GLU A 224 0.37 -24.27 0.23
N GLN A 225 0.34 -24.68 1.49
CA GLN A 225 -0.72 -24.31 2.43
C GLN A 225 -0.70 -22.82 2.76
N ASP A 226 0.49 -22.20 2.93
CA ASP A 226 0.63 -20.76 3.13
C ASP A 226 0.08 -19.99 1.93
N TRP A 227 0.45 -20.41 0.70
CA TRP A 227 -0.07 -19.81 -0.53
C TRP A 227 -1.58 -19.93 -0.63
N GLN A 228 -2.16 -21.09 -0.37
CA GLN A 228 -3.60 -21.31 -0.41
C GLN A 228 -4.32 -20.43 0.60
N ALA A 229 -3.82 -20.33 1.83
CA ALA A 229 -4.41 -19.49 2.87
C ALA A 229 -4.38 -18.00 2.51
N ASP A 230 -3.25 -17.51 1.99
CA ASP A 230 -3.10 -16.09 1.63
C ASP A 230 -3.90 -15.72 0.38
N ILE A 231 -3.97 -16.62 -0.62
CA ILE A 231 -4.84 -16.43 -1.79
C ILE A 231 -6.31 -16.42 -1.36
N ALA A 232 -6.73 -17.35 -0.49
CA ALA A 232 -8.09 -17.39 0.02
C ALA A 232 -8.46 -16.09 0.76
N PHE A 233 -7.55 -15.57 1.59
CA PHE A 233 -7.72 -14.28 2.26
C PHE A 233 -7.86 -13.12 1.25
N MET A 234 -7.00 -13.05 0.24
CA MET A 234 -7.08 -12.03 -0.79
C MET A 234 -8.38 -12.09 -1.59
N LEU A 235 -8.89 -13.29 -1.89
CA LEU A 235 -10.21 -13.47 -2.52
C LEU A 235 -11.35 -13.00 -1.62
N GLN A 236 -11.26 -13.23 -0.30
CA GLN A 236 -12.23 -12.69 0.66
C GLN A 236 -12.21 -11.15 0.68
N CYS A 237 -11.03 -10.53 0.60
CA CYS A 237 -10.92 -9.08 0.47
C CYS A 237 -11.56 -8.55 -0.83
N LEU A 238 -11.39 -9.27 -1.94
CA LEU A 238 -12.06 -8.95 -3.20
C LEU A 238 -13.59 -9.06 -3.08
N GLN A 239 -14.10 -10.12 -2.45
CA GLN A 239 -15.54 -10.29 -2.19
C GLN A 239 -16.06 -9.18 -1.26
N PHE A 240 -15.32 -8.82 -0.21
CA PHE A 240 -15.65 -7.71 0.68
C PHE A 240 -15.76 -6.40 -0.11
N TYR A 241 -14.76 -6.04 -0.90
CA TYR A 241 -14.79 -4.83 -1.73
C TYR A 241 -15.98 -4.81 -2.69
N MET A 242 -16.28 -5.94 -3.33
CA MET A 242 -17.40 -6.05 -4.26
C MET A 242 -18.77 -5.97 -3.56
N SER A 243 -18.88 -6.39 -2.31
CA SER A 243 -20.13 -6.32 -1.52
C SER A 243 -20.45 -4.90 -1.05
N LEU A 244 -19.45 -4.00 -1.00
CA LEU A 244 -19.68 -2.62 -0.59
C LEU A 244 -20.47 -1.84 -1.66
N PRO A 245 -21.43 -1.00 -1.26
CA PRO A 245 -22.14 -0.13 -2.17
C PRO A 245 -21.19 0.81 -2.92
N LYS A 246 -21.53 1.12 -4.18
CA LYS A 246 -20.79 2.17 -4.90
C LYS A 246 -20.83 3.48 -4.11
N GLY A 247 -19.69 4.14 -3.96
CA GLY A 247 -19.55 5.36 -3.16
C GLY A 247 -19.14 5.12 -1.69
N GLU A 248 -19.27 3.88 -1.16
CA GLU A 248 -18.79 3.51 0.18
C GLU A 248 -17.51 2.66 0.14
N ARG A 249 -17.00 2.37 -1.05
CA ARG A 249 -15.82 1.54 -1.27
C ARG A 249 -14.50 2.20 -0.88
N HIS A 250 -14.49 3.52 -0.83
CA HIS A 250 -13.32 4.32 -0.42
C HIS A 250 -13.32 4.47 1.10
N ILE A 251 -13.02 3.37 1.79
CA ILE A 251 -12.94 3.36 3.26
C ILE A 251 -11.64 4.05 3.67
N LEU A 252 -11.75 5.21 4.31
CA LEU A 252 -10.59 5.92 4.87
C LEU A 252 -10.12 5.21 6.14
N PRO A 253 -8.80 5.24 6.45
CA PRO A 253 -8.24 4.63 7.66
C PRO A 253 -8.60 5.41 8.92
#